data_05a5db8828493d58831907252e9e1f60
#
_entry.id   05a5db8828493d58831907252e9e1f60
#
_cell.length_a   1.000
_cell.length_b   1.000
_cell.length_c   1.000
_cell.angle_alpha   90.00
_cell.angle_beta   90.00
_cell.angle_gamma   90.00
#
_symmetry.space_group_name_H-M   'P 1'
#
loop_
_entity.id
_entity.type
_entity.pdbx_description
1 polymer ?
#
loop_
_entity_poly.entity_id
_entity_poly.type
_entity_poly.pdbx_seq_one_letter_code
_entity_poly.pdbx_strand_id
1 'polypeptide(L)'
;MKKIFAIFSLLLIATHTYANANIVKSAPEQKLIHDKIYFFAHSMCMTCKDAFIYFQTHHKDLNIPITDMNDRHNLDLYKQCVKKFNIKNQELRLPLICMKDNYIMGWTKSSEYEFEQALKNFNNK
;
A
#
# COMPACT_ATOMS: atom_id res chain seq x y z
N MET A 1 59.48 -54.31 -28.21
CA MET A 1 58.64 -53.29 -28.80
C MET A 1 57.23 -53.44 -28.22
N LYS A 2 56.93 -52.73 -27.16
CA LYS A 2 55.59 -52.70 -26.58
C LYS A 2 55.12 -51.26 -26.57
N LYS A 3 54.13 -50.96 -27.41
CA LYS A 3 53.50 -49.64 -27.45
C LYS A 3 52.52 -49.55 -26.30
N ILE A 4 52.81 -48.67 -25.38
CA ILE A 4 51.89 -48.34 -24.27
C ILE A 4 50.99 -47.21 -24.78
N PHE A 5 49.73 -47.56 -24.99
CA PHE A 5 48.69 -46.60 -25.26
C PHE A 5 48.24 -46.00 -23.93
N ALA A 6 48.60 -44.76 -23.66
CA ALA A 6 48.07 -43.98 -22.54
C ALA A 6 46.71 -43.46 -22.96
N ILE A 7 45.66 -44.02 -22.40
CA ILE A 7 44.31 -43.51 -22.55
C ILE A 7 44.15 -42.36 -21.60
N PHE A 8 44.20 -41.15 -22.15
CA PHE A 8 43.86 -39.94 -21.40
C PHE A 8 42.34 -39.85 -21.28
N SER A 9 41.81 -40.29 -20.14
CA SER A 9 40.39 -40.13 -19.84
C SER A 9 40.15 -38.69 -19.40
N LEU A 10 39.60 -37.91 -20.32
CA LEU A 10 39.20 -36.52 -20.08
C LEU A 10 37.92 -36.55 -19.26
N LEU A 11 38.01 -36.37 -17.93
CA LEU A 11 36.87 -36.16 -17.06
C LEU A 11 36.31 -34.75 -17.31
N LEU A 12 35.30 -34.67 -18.12
CA LEU A 12 34.46 -33.48 -18.24
C LEU A 12 33.64 -33.33 -16.96
N ILE A 13 34.14 -32.51 -16.02
CA ILE A 13 33.35 -32.08 -14.89
C ILE A 13 32.37 -31.03 -15.39
N ALA A 14 31.14 -31.46 -15.69
CA ALA A 14 30.05 -30.56 -15.95
C ALA A 14 29.68 -29.84 -14.63
N THR A 15 30.21 -28.64 -14.45
CA THR A 15 29.77 -27.76 -13.38
C THR A 15 28.36 -27.27 -13.72
N HIS A 16 27.36 -27.92 -13.14
CA HIS A 16 26.00 -27.41 -13.15
C HIS A 16 25.96 -26.19 -12.25
N THR A 17 26.14 -25.02 -12.82
CA THR A 17 25.79 -23.76 -12.15
C THR A 17 24.28 -23.72 -12.01
N TYR A 18 23.78 -24.09 -10.85
CA TYR A 18 22.42 -23.81 -10.45
C TYR A 18 22.29 -22.32 -10.28
N ALA A 19 21.89 -21.60 -11.32
CA ALA A 19 21.40 -20.26 -11.22
C ALA A 19 20.07 -20.34 -10.44
N ASN A 20 20.13 -20.23 -9.11
CA ASN A 20 18.97 -19.94 -8.30
C ASN A 20 18.52 -18.50 -8.63
N ALA A 21 17.85 -18.35 -9.74
CA ALA A 21 17.02 -17.20 -9.98
C ALA A 21 15.81 -17.32 -9.03
N ASN A 22 16.01 -16.93 -7.79
CA ASN A 22 14.90 -16.54 -6.93
C ASN A 22 14.28 -15.31 -7.58
N ILE A 23 13.43 -15.55 -8.56
CA ILE A 23 12.47 -14.56 -9.02
C ILE A 23 11.54 -14.38 -7.84
N VAL A 24 11.88 -13.42 -6.96
CA VAL A 24 10.92 -12.86 -6.03
C VAL A 24 9.87 -12.26 -6.94
N LYS A 25 8.80 -13.02 -7.17
CA LYS A 25 7.58 -12.50 -7.77
C LYS A 25 7.13 -11.39 -6.84
N SER A 26 7.52 -10.16 -7.13
CA SER A 26 6.98 -8.99 -6.45
C SER A 26 5.47 -9.10 -6.58
N ALA A 27 4.77 -9.11 -5.44
CA ALA A 27 3.32 -9.04 -5.44
C ALA A 27 2.89 -7.87 -6.34
N PRO A 28 1.81 -8.01 -7.13
CA PRO A 28 1.38 -6.96 -8.03
C PRO A 28 1.22 -5.66 -7.25
N GLU A 29 1.88 -4.61 -7.72
CA GLU A 29 1.82 -3.28 -7.14
C GLU A 29 0.37 -2.83 -7.09
N GLN A 30 -0.17 -2.65 -5.87
CA GLN A 30 -1.51 -2.11 -5.70
C GLN A 30 -1.52 -0.64 -6.09
N LYS A 31 -2.52 -0.23 -6.86
CA LYS A 31 -2.73 1.18 -7.23
C LYS A 31 -3.97 1.73 -6.56
N LEU A 32 -3.93 3.03 -6.23
CA LEU A 32 -5.12 3.75 -5.76
C LEU A 32 -6.21 3.70 -6.83
N ILE A 33 -7.40 3.28 -6.40
CA ILE A 33 -8.60 3.26 -7.24
C ILE A 33 -9.33 4.60 -7.04
N HIS A 34 -9.62 5.30 -8.11
CA HIS A 34 -10.18 6.65 -8.04
C HIS A 34 -11.58 6.73 -7.41
N ASP A 35 -12.38 5.68 -7.57
CA ASP A 35 -13.77 5.65 -7.08
C ASP A 35 -13.87 4.98 -5.70
N LYS A 36 -12.77 4.94 -4.96
CA LYS A 36 -12.70 4.35 -3.61
C LYS A 36 -12.21 5.38 -2.60
N ILE A 37 -12.82 5.36 -1.42
CA ILE A 37 -12.35 6.11 -0.25
C ILE A 37 -11.41 5.19 0.54
N TYR A 38 -10.19 5.64 0.76
CA TYR A 38 -9.20 4.94 1.59
C TYR A 38 -9.12 5.61 2.95
N PHE A 39 -9.24 4.83 3.99
CA PHE A 39 -9.10 5.27 5.37
C PHE A 39 -7.86 4.61 5.97
N PHE A 40 -6.72 5.27 5.82
CA PHE A 40 -5.45 4.82 6.40
C PHE A 40 -5.43 5.10 7.89
N ALA A 41 -5.32 4.05 8.68
CA ALA A 41 -5.39 4.11 10.12
C ALA A 41 -4.47 3.08 10.77
N HIS A 42 -4.22 3.26 12.05
CA HIS A 42 -3.44 2.35 12.88
C HIS A 42 -4.21 2.05 14.16
N SER A 43 -4.12 0.83 14.67
CA SER A 43 -4.86 0.37 15.85
C SER A 43 -4.64 1.21 17.12
N MET A 44 -3.46 1.81 17.25
CA MET A 44 -3.11 2.64 18.42
C MET A 44 -3.35 4.14 18.21
N CYS A 45 -3.99 4.52 17.13
CA CYS A 45 -4.27 5.90 16.80
C CYS A 45 -5.64 6.32 17.35
N MET A 46 -5.67 7.16 18.37
CA MET A 46 -6.92 7.63 19.01
C MET A 46 -7.81 8.42 18.05
N THR A 47 -7.23 9.33 17.28
CA THR A 47 -7.97 10.13 16.29
C THR A 47 -8.50 9.28 15.13
N CYS A 48 -7.84 8.15 14.82
CA CYS A 48 -8.35 7.17 13.87
C CYS A 48 -9.62 6.49 14.39
N LYS A 49 -9.66 6.20 15.69
CA LYS A 49 -10.83 5.63 16.34
C LYS A 49 -12.03 6.58 16.27
N ASP A 50 -11.80 7.87 16.53
CA ASP A 50 -12.86 8.89 16.46
C ASP A 50 -13.42 9.00 15.02
N ALA A 51 -12.56 9.02 14.02
CA ALA A 51 -12.97 9.01 12.62
C ALA A 51 -13.76 7.75 12.26
N PHE A 52 -13.31 6.59 12.72
CA PHE A 52 -14.01 5.32 12.48
C PHE A 52 -15.41 5.32 13.10
N ILE A 53 -15.54 5.78 14.35
CA ILE A 53 -16.85 5.91 15.03
C ILE A 53 -17.76 6.84 14.23
N TYR A 54 -17.24 7.96 13.75
CA TYR A 54 -17.99 8.89 12.92
C TYR A 54 -18.53 8.21 11.65
N PHE A 55 -17.71 7.47 10.92
CA PHE A 55 -18.15 6.76 9.71
C PHE A 55 -19.19 5.70 10.02
N GLN A 56 -19.02 4.93 11.10
CA GLN A 56 -19.98 3.91 11.50
C GLN A 56 -21.33 4.49 11.96
N THR A 57 -21.32 5.71 12.46
CA THR A 57 -22.53 6.37 12.97
C THR A 57 -23.30 7.11 11.88
N HIS A 58 -22.57 7.83 11.00
CA HIS A 58 -23.18 8.75 10.02
C HIS A 58 -23.14 8.23 8.58
N HIS A 59 -22.21 7.32 8.25
CA HIS A 59 -21.95 6.84 6.89
C HIS A 59 -21.78 5.33 6.81
N LYS A 60 -22.56 4.59 7.57
CA LYS A 60 -22.50 3.12 7.61
C LYS A 60 -22.71 2.48 6.23
N ASP A 61 -23.54 3.09 5.41
CA ASP A 61 -23.85 2.68 4.05
C ASP A 61 -22.66 2.77 3.08
N LEU A 62 -21.70 3.68 3.33
CA LEU A 62 -20.50 3.81 2.52
C LEU A 62 -19.50 2.66 2.71
N ASN A 63 -19.64 1.90 3.81
CA ASN A 63 -18.76 0.78 4.14
C ASN A 63 -17.28 1.10 3.90
N ILE A 64 -16.76 2.15 4.55
CA ILE A 64 -15.37 2.58 4.43
C ILE A 64 -14.50 1.65 5.28
N PRO A 65 -13.72 0.75 4.68
CA PRO A 65 -12.88 -0.18 5.42
C PRO A 65 -11.64 0.53 5.95
N ILE A 66 -11.15 0.07 7.10
CA ILE A 66 -9.84 0.48 7.60
C ILE A 66 -8.77 -0.08 6.70
N THR A 67 -7.91 0.80 6.18
CA THR A 67 -6.68 0.44 5.48
C THR A 67 -5.54 0.45 6.50
N ASP A 68 -5.30 -0.73 7.10
CA ASP A 68 -4.39 -0.87 8.23
C ASP A 68 -2.94 -0.57 7.83
N MET A 69 -2.32 0.39 8.50
CA MET A 69 -0.94 0.81 8.25
C MET A 69 0.11 -0.17 8.79
N ASN A 70 -0.29 -1.21 9.52
CA ASN A 70 0.60 -2.32 9.88
C ASN A 70 0.88 -3.24 8.68
N ASP A 71 0.03 -3.21 7.66
CA ASP A 71 0.25 -3.96 6.43
C ASP A 71 1.14 -3.16 5.45
N ARG A 72 2.26 -3.77 5.05
CA ARG A 72 3.22 -3.13 4.11
C ARG A 72 2.61 -2.78 2.75
N HIS A 73 1.66 -3.57 2.27
CA HIS A 73 0.97 -3.28 1.00
C HIS A 73 0.16 -1.99 1.08
N ASN A 74 -0.44 -1.73 2.23
CA ASN A 74 -1.19 -0.51 2.48
C ASN A 74 -0.27 0.72 2.60
N LEU A 75 0.97 0.54 3.03
CA LEU A 75 1.96 1.63 3.07
C LEU A 75 2.26 2.18 1.67
N ASP A 76 2.26 1.34 0.65
CA ASP A 76 2.48 1.80 -0.73
C ASP A 76 1.28 2.59 -1.26
N LEU A 77 0.05 2.19 -0.93
CA LEU A 77 -1.15 2.98 -1.21
C LEU A 77 -1.13 4.33 -0.49
N TYR A 78 -0.73 4.34 0.78
CA TYR A 78 -0.54 5.57 1.55
C TYR A 78 0.44 6.54 0.88
N LYS A 79 1.61 6.05 0.48
CA LYS A 79 2.63 6.82 -0.24
C LYS A 79 2.10 7.38 -1.56
N GLN A 80 1.29 6.60 -2.29
CA GLN A 80 0.64 7.07 -3.52
C GLN A 80 -0.31 8.24 -3.26
N CYS A 81 -1.10 8.17 -2.18
CA CYS A 81 -1.96 9.29 -1.76
C CYS A 81 -1.15 10.53 -1.39
N VAL A 82 -0.11 10.36 -0.57
CA VAL A 82 0.81 11.45 -0.18
C VAL A 82 1.43 12.12 -1.42
N LYS A 83 1.89 11.32 -2.38
CA LYS A 83 2.44 11.82 -3.65
C LYS A 83 1.40 12.52 -4.50
N LYS A 84 0.21 11.95 -4.63
CA LYS A 84 -0.89 12.48 -5.43
C LYS A 84 -1.27 13.91 -5.02
N PHE A 85 -1.30 14.17 -3.73
CA PHE A 85 -1.69 15.47 -3.16
C PHE A 85 -0.49 16.33 -2.74
N ASN A 86 0.75 15.88 -3.03
CA ASN A 86 1.99 16.57 -2.66
C ASN A 86 2.06 16.94 -1.17
N ILE A 87 1.64 16.02 -0.29
CA ILE A 87 1.60 16.23 1.15
C ILE A 87 3.03 16.25 1.68
N LYS A 88 3.39 17.29 2.44
CA LYS A 88 4.74 17.44 2.98
C LYS A 88 4.97 16.51 4.16
N ASN A 89 6.20 15.99 4.31
CA ASN A 89 6.54 15.04 5.36
C ASN A 89 6.21 15.52 6.78
N GLN A 90 6.39 16.80 7.07
CA GLN A 90 6.07 17.39 8.38
C GLN A 90 4.56 17.46 8.68
N GLU A 91 3.71 17.28 7.68
CA GLU A 91 2.26 17.27 7.81
C GLU A 91 1.71 15.86 7.98
N LEU A 92 2.54 14.81 7.76
CA LEU A 92 2.10 13.44 7.79
C LEU A 92 1.63 13.01 9.19
N ARG A 93 0.41 12.55 9.27
CA ARG A 93 -0.22 11.99 10.47
C ARG A 93 -1.36 11.05 10.09
N LEU A 94 -1.89 10.35 11.06
CA LEU A 94 -3.06 9.50 10.91
C LEU A 94 -4.26 10.07 11.67
N PRO A 95 -5.49 9.77 11.22
CA PRO A 95 -5.80 9.10 9.97
C PRO A 95 -5.47 9.95 8.74
N LEU A 96 -5.24 9.27 7.60
CA LEU A 96 -5.31 9.89 6.30
C LEU A 96 -6.52 9.31 5.56
N ILE A 97 -7.49 10.14 5.21
CA ILE A 97 -8.59 9.76 4.35
C ILE A 97 -8.25 10.26 2.94
N CYS A 98 -8.16 9.33 2.00
CA CYS A 98 -7.79 9.62 0.63
C CYS A 98 -8.98 9.37 -0.30
N MET A 99 -9.37 10.39 -1.02
CA MET A 99 -10.45 10.35 -2.01
C MET A 99 -9.92 10.68 -3.40
N LYS A 100 -10.79 10.68 -4.39
CA LYS A 100 -10.42 11.00 -5.77
C LYS A 100 -9.76 12.37 -5.91
N ASP A 101 -10.40 13.40 -5.41
CA ASP A 101 -10.02 14.81 -5.65
C ASP A 101 -9.72 15.56 -4.34
N ASN A 102 -9.70 14.85 -3.20
CA ASN A 102 -9.44 15.44 -1.89
C ASN A 102 -8.79 14.46 -0.92
N TYR A 103 -8.20 15.00 0.13
CA TYR A 103 -7.70 14.22 1.27
C TYR A 103 -7.99 14.96 2.59
N ILE A 104 -8.07 14.20 3.67
CA ILE A 104 -8.18 14.74 5.03
C ILE A 104 -7.08 14.12 5.88
N MET A 105 -6.27 14.96 6.52
CA MET A 105 -5.14 14.53 7.32
C MET A 105 -5.40 14.84 8.79
N GLY A 106 -5.37 13.79 9.61
CA GLY A 106 -5.79 13.85 11.00
C GLY A 106 -7.31 13.88 11.12
N TRP A 107 -7.82 13.87 12.35
CA TRP A 107 -9.25 13.93 12.61
C TRP A 107 -9.55 14.86 13.78
N THR A 108 -10.37 15.86 13.52
CA THR A 108 -10.86 16.85 14.48
C THR A 108 -12.32 17.16 14.19
N LYS A 109 -12.94 17.99 14.97
CA LYS A 109 -14.32 18.42 14.70
C LYS A 109 -14.50 19.11 13.35
N SER A 110 -13.51 19.86 12.90
CA SER A 110 -13.53 20.48 11.57
C SER A 110 -13.40 19.43 10.44
N SER A 111 -12.73 18.31 10.70
CA SER A 111 -12.57 17.23 9.72
C SER A 111 -13.89 16.56 9.37
N GLU A 112 -14.86 16.52 10.28
CA GLU A 112 -16.21 16.03 9.99
C GLU A 112 -16.86 16.90 8.90
N TYR A 113 -16.80 18.20 9.03
CA TYR A 113 -17.34 19.13 8.01
C TYR A 113 -16.59 19.00 6.66
N GLU A 114 -15.26 18.93 6.71
CA GLU A 114 -14.43 18.76 5.52
C GLU A 114 -14.78 17.46 4.79
N PHE A 115 -15.00 16.37 5.54
CA PHE A 115 -15.42 15.08 4.99
C PHE A 115 -16.76 15.17 4.29
N GLU A 116 -17.76 15.81 4.91
CA GLU A 116 -19.09 16.01 4.30
C GLU A 116 -19.02 16.78 2.98
N GLN A 117 -18.19 17.83 2.91
CA GLN A 117 -17.99 18.59 1.68
C GLN A 117 -17.27 17.75 0.60
N ALA A 118 -16.24 17.02 0.99
CA ALA A 118 -15.50 16.14 0.08
C ALA A 118 -16.39 15.01 -0.46
N LEU A 119 -17.25 14.45 0.38
CA LEU A 119 -18.19 13.38 0.01
C LEU A 119 -19.25 13.85 -0.99
N LYS A 120 -19.77 15.07 -0.85
CA LYS A 120 -20.67 15.66 -1.85
C LYS A 120 -20.02 15.70 -3.23
N ASN A 121 -18.77 16.15 -3.30
CA ASN A 121 -18.02 16.21 -4.56
C ASN A 121 -17.68 14.83 -5.11
N PHE A 122 -17.46 13.86 -4.23
CA PHE A 122 -17.18 12.46 -4.60
C PHE A 122 -18.40 11.78 -5.24
N ASN A 123 -19.61 12.08 -4.76
CA ASN A 123 -20.87 11.47 -5.24
C ASN A 123 -21.48 12.18 -6.46
N ASN A 124 -21.05 13.41 -6.77
CA ASN A 124 -21.65 14.24 -7.84
C ASN A 124 -21.09 13.94 -9.25
N LYS A 125 -20.91 12.63 -9.57
CA LYS A 125 -20.50 12.24 -10.94
C LYS A 125 -21.41 11.21 -11.54
#